data_42827fe0bf9afae2811e5c608f660594
#
_entry.id   42827fe0bf9afae2811e5c608f660594
#
_cell.length_a   1.000
_cell.length_b   1.000
_cell.length_c   1.000
_cell.angle_alpha   90.00
_cell.angle_beta   90.00
_cell.angle_gamma   90.00
#
_symmetry.space_group_name_H-M   'P 1'
#
loop_
_entity.id
_entity.type
_entity.pdbx_description
1 polymer ?
#
loop_
_entity_poly.entity_id
_entity_poly.type
_entity_poly.pdbx_seq_one_letter_code
_entity_poly.pdbx_strand_id
1 'polypeptide(L)' 'MTGPVARGDVSPVEKHLSVLKDSDIEIYKNLSMNLLKLKAEREFGENKDSLEKLVQSSEKYSELLKLLGGIE' A
#
# COMPACT_ATOMS: atom_id res chain seq x y z
N MET A 1 -13.44 4.11 -0.95
CA MET A 1 -12.44 3.03 -0.88
C MET A 1 -12.31 2.57 0.56
N THR A 2 -12.53 1.30 0.80
CA THR A 2 -12.48 0.72 2.13
C THR A 2 -11.47 -0.42 2.17
N GLY A 3 -11.11 -0.87 3.37
CA GLY A 3 -10.17 -1.97 3.54
C GLY A 3 -8.88 -1.56 4.21
N PRO A 4 -8.07 -2.54 4.67
CA PRO A 4 -6.87 -2.25 5.46
C PRO A 4 -5.83 -1.42 4.73
N VAL A 5 -5.61 -1.67 3.44
CA VAL A 5 -4.60 -0.93 2.66
C VAL A 5 -5.00 0.54 2.53
N ALA A 6 -6.26 0.81 2.18
CA ALA A 6 -6.74 2.17 2.02
C ALA A 6 -6.71 2.96 3.33
N ARG A 7 -6.89 2.28 4.46
CA ARG A 7 -6.84 2.91 5.77
C ARG A 7 -5.44 2.98 6.38
N GLY A 8 -4.47 2.32 5.75
CA GLY A 8 -3.12 2.27 6.28
C GLY A 8 -2.93 1.30 7.44
N ASP A 9 -3.79 0.30 7.55
CA ASP A 9 -3.71 -0.70 8.63
C ASP A 9 -2.65 -1.76 8.29
N VAL A 10 -1.58 -1.80 9.07
CA VAL A 10 -0.45 -2.71 8.83
C VAL A 10 -0.75 -4.14 9.28
N SER A 11 -1.29 -4.31 10.48
CA SER A 11 -1.51 -5.64 11.05
C SER A 11 -2.40 -6.56 10.23
N PRO A 12 -3.57 -6.11 9.72
CA PRO A 12 -4.37 -6.96 8.85
C PRO A 12 -3.66 -7.33 7.56
N VAL A 13 -2.87 -6.41 6.99
CA VAL A 13 -2.10 -6.69 5.78
C VAL A 13 -1.04 -7.76 6.05
N GLU A 14 -0.34 -7.67 7.16
CA GLU A 14 0.63 -8.69 7.55
C GLU A 14 -0.02 -10.07 7.68
N LYS A 15 -1.20 -10.13 8.30
CA LYS A 15 -1.93 -11.39 8.43
C LYS A 15 -2.31 -11.97 7.09
N HIS A 16 -2.79 -11.13 6.18
CA HIS A 16 -3.15 -11.58 4.83
C HIS A 16 -1.93 -12.15 4.12
N LEU A 17 -0.80 -11.46 4.19
CA LEU A 17 0.41 -11.91 3.53
C LEU A 17 0.93 -13.22 4.10
N SER A 18 0.74 -13.46 5.39
CA SER A 18 1.23 -14.67 6.04
C SER A 18 0.46 -15.94 5.67
N VAL A 19 -0.79 -15.81 5.21
CA VAL A 19 -1.64 -16.96 4.87
C VAL A 19 -1.79 -17.19 3.38
N LEU A 20 -1.32 -16.28 2.53
CA LEU A 20 -1.41 -16.40 1.09
C LEU A 20 -0.29 -17.26 0.51
N LYS A 21 -0.58 -17.92 -0.61
CA LYS A 21 0.44 -18.63 -1.39
C LYS A 21 1.28 -17.62 -2.17
N ASP A 22 2.48 -18.03 -2.59
CA ASP A 22 3.41 -17.13 -3.29
C ASP A 22 2.78 -16.41 -4.48
N SER A 23 2.02 -17.12 -5.32
CA SER A 23 1.37 -16.50 -6.46
C SER A 23 0.30 -15.50 -6.04
N ASP A 24 -0.44 -15.82 -4.98
CA ASP A 24 -1.49 -14.95 -4.47
C ASP A 24 -0.90 -13.72 -3.77
N ILE A 25 0.25 -13.87 -3.13
CA ILE A 25 0.96 -12.75 -2.51
C ILE A 25 1.33 -11.71 -3.57
N GLU A 26 1.82 -12.15 -4.72
CA GLU A 26 2.21 -11.24 -5.78
C GLU A 26 1.02 -10.45 -6.31
N ILE A 27 -0.11 -11.11 -6.53
CA ILE A 27 -1.34 -10.45 -6.96
C ILE A 27 -1.80 -9.47 -5.87
N TYR A 28 -1.79 -9.89 -4.63
CA TYR A 28 -2.18 -9.04 -3.50
C TYR A 28 -1.32 -7.78 -3.43
N LYS A 29 -0.01 -7.92 -3.57
CA LYS A 29 0.91 -6.78 -3.56
C LYS A 29 0.61 -5.80 -4.68
N ASN A 30 0.38 -6.30 -5.89
CA ASN A 30 0.08 -5.45 -7.04
C ASN A 30 -1.21 -4.66 -6.84
N LEU A 31 -2.27 -5.34 -6.39
CA LEU A 31 -3.54 -4.68 -6.12
C LEU A 31 -3.40 -3.64 -5.01
N SER A 32 -2.67 -3.98 -3.95
CA SER A 32 -2.48 -3.07 -2.84
C SER A 32 -1.68 -1.83 -3.24
N MET A 33 -0.65 -2.01 -4.06
CA MET A 33 0.12 -0.88 -4.58
C MET A 33 -0.74 0.05 -5.43
N ASN A 34 -1.62 -0.53 -6.25
CA ASN A 34 -2.54 0.27 -7.06
C ASN A 34 -3.50 1.08 -6.18
N LEU A 35 -3.99 0.48 -5.10
CA LEU A 35 -4.85 1.20 -4.16
C LEU A 35 -4.12 2.36 -3.50
N LEU A 36 -2.87 2.17 -3.11
CA LEU A 36 -2.07 3.23 -2.53
C LEU A 36 -1.83 4.37 -3.51
N LYS A 37 -1.54 4.03 -4.76
CA LYS A 37 -1.38 5.04 -5.81
C LYS A 37 -2.63 5.85 -6.02
N LEU A 38 -3.79 5.19 -6.07
CA LEU A 38 -5.07 5.88 -6.23
C LEU A 38 -5.34 6.82 -5.06
N LYS A 39 -5.06 6.37 -3.84
CA LYS A 39 -5.23 7.22 -2.68
C LYS A 39 -4.31 8.43 -2.72
N ALA A 40 -3.06 8.21 -3.11
CA ALA A 40 -2.08 9.30 -3.23
C ALA A 40 -2.52 10.33 -4.27
N GLU A 41 -3.01 9.88 -5.41
CA GLU A 41 -3.51 10.77 -6.45
C GLU A 41 -4.72 11.57 -6.00
N ARG A 42 -5.58 10.98 -5.20
CA ARG A 42 -6.74 11.69 -4.64
C ARG A 42 -6.34 12.80 -3.70
N GLU A 43 -5.33 12.57 -2.87
CA GLU A 43 -4.92 13.54 -1.86
C GLU A 43 -3.94 14.59 -2.39
N PHE A 44 -3.06 14.21 -3.31
CA PHE A 44 -1.96 15.07 -3.74
C PHE A 44 -1.96 15.37 -5.24
N GLY A 45 -2.95 14.84 -5.97
CA GLY A 45 -3.06 15.06 -7.41
C GLY A 45 -2.30 14.03 -8.23
N GLU A 46 -2.55 14.03 -9.53
CA GLU A 46 -1.92 13.11 -10.48
C GLU A 46 -0.52 13.59 -10.84
N ASN A 47 0.47 13.26 -10.04
CA ASN A 47 1.85 13.58 -10.34
C ASN A 47 2.76 12.45 -9.85
N LYS A 48 4.01 12.48 -10.28
CA LYS A 48 4.96 11.41 -9.98
C LYS A 48 5.28 11.28 -8.49
N ASP A 49 5.13 12.37 -7.76
CA ASP A 49 5.51 12.43 -6.35
C ASP A 49 4.35 12.16 -5.40
N SER A 50 3.15 11.93 -5.91
CA SER A 50 1.97 11.76 -5.06
C SER A 50 2.13 10.59 -4.08
N LEU A 51 2.62 9.45 -4.54
CA LEU A 51 2.83 8.29 -3.67
C LEU A 51 3.90 8.58 -2.62
N GLU A 52 4.97 9.23 -3.00
CA GLU A 52 6.02 9.62 -2.07
C GLU A 52 5.51 10.56 -1.00
N LYS A 53 4.70 11.53 -1.40
CA LYS A 53 4.07 12.46 -0.46
C LYS A 53 3.15 11.73 0.51
N LEU A 54 2.38 10.75 0.03
CA LEU A 54 1.53 9.95 0.89
C LEU A 54 2.34 9.18 1.92
N VAL A 55 3.41 8.56 1.49
CA VAL A 55 4.30 7.79 2.37
C VAL A 55 4.93 8.69 3.43
N GLN A 56 5.34 9.89 3.04
CA GLN A 56 5.93 10.86 3.96
C GLN A 56 4.91 11.43 4.94
N SER A 57 3.63 11.45 4.57
CA SER A 57 2.60 12.02 5.42
C SER A 57 2.22 11.12 6.60
N SER A 58 2.52 9.83 6.52
CA SER A 58 2.17 8.87 7.58
C SER A 58 3.10 7.67 7.57
N GLU A 59 3.59 7.31 8.74
CA GLU A 59 4.43 6.11 8.91
C GLU A 59 3.68 4.83 8.55
N LYS A 60 2.37 4.81 8.73
CA LYS A 60 1.55 3.65 8.37
C LYS A 60 1.73 3.28 6.90
N TYR A 61 1.66 4.26 6.02
CA TYR A 61 1.81 4.02 4.59
C TYR A 61 3.23 3.66 4.22
N SER A 62 4.21 4.21 4.92
CA SER A 62 5.61 3.83 4.73
C SER A 62 5.82 2.35 5.06
N GLU A 63 5.28 1.90 6.18
CA GLU A 63 5.38 0.49 6.59
C GLU A 63 4.65 -0.44 5.63
N LEU A 64 3.45 -0.05 5.18
CA LEU A 64 2.71 -0.82 4.19
C LEU A 64 3.50 -0.99 2.90
N LEU A 65 4.11 0.08 2.44
CA LEU A 65 4.88 0.05 1.21
C LEU A 65 6.08 -0.89 1.34
N LYS A 66 6.74 -0.89 2.50
CA LYS A 66 7.84 -1.82 2.76
C LYS A 66 7.37 -3.27 2.79
N LEU A 67 6.23 -3.54 3.43
CA LEU A 67 5.64 -4.87 3.46
C LEU A 67 5.31 -5.37 2.07
N LEU A 68 4.84 -4.49 1.22
CA LEU A 68 4.46 -4.82 -0.15
C LEU A 68 5.65 -4.90 -1.09
N GLY A 69 6.86 -4.59 -0.59
CA GLY A 69 8.07 -4.64 -1.40
C GLY A 69 8.17 -3.57 -2.46
N GLY A 70 7.46 -2.45 -2.27
CA GLY A 70 7.39 -1.40 -3.27
C GLY A 70 8.56 -0.44 -3.30
N ILE A 71 9.33 -0.36 -2.22
CA ILE A 71 10.53 0.50 -2.14
C ILE A 71 11.69 -0.33 -1.62
N GLU A 72 12.77 -0.22 -2.28
CA GLU A 72 14.04 -0.79 -1.82
C GLU A 72 15.04 0.31 -1.56
#